data_5ee2186db0346757fbdf01a22fbfcaf9
#
_entry.id   5ee2186db0346757fbdf01a22fbfcaf9
#
_cell.length_a   1.000
_cell.length_b   1.000
_cell.length_c   1.000
_cell.angle_alpha   90.00
_cell.angle_beta   90.00
_cell.angle_gamma   90.00
#
_symmetry.space_group_name_H-M   'P 1'
#
loop_
_entity.id
_entity.type
_entity.pdbx_description
1 polymer ?
#
loop_
_entity_poly.entity_id
_entity_poly.type
_entity_poly.pdbx_seq_one_letter_code
_entity_poly.pdbx_strand_id
1 'polypeptide(L)'
;MYKPLPESLTIKPSGIHDLGLFADQDIKAATTLGMTHLKFNGTIFRTPLGGFINHSNTPNCIKAELLMTNHDNPNSKFDYKKWNLITTDDIKKGEEITLRYTFYNI
;
A
#
# COMPACT_ATOMS: atom_id res chain seq x y z
N MET A 1 -21.45 -1.19 -2.33
CA MET A 1 -20.81 -1.67 -1.09
C MET A 1 -19.39 -1.15 -1.02
N TYR A 2 -19.03 -0.56 0.09
CA TYR A 2 -17.66 -0.10 0.30
C TYR A 2 -16.74 -1.30 0.51
N LYS A 3 -15.66 -1.34 -0.27
CA LYS A 3 -14.64 -2.40 -0.17
C LYS A 3 -13.30 -1.73 0.13
N PRO A 4 -12.80 -1.83 1.36
CA PRO A 4 -11.54 -1.16 1.74
C PRO A 4 -10.30 -1.82 1.13
N LEU A 5 -10.41 -3.04 0.60
CA LEU A 5 -9.34 -3.74 -0.06
C LEU A 5 -9.73 -4.08 -1.50
N PRO A 6 -8.74 -4.14 -2.43
CA PRO A 6 -9.02 -4.69 -3.75
C PRO A 6 -9.43 -6.16 -3.66
N GLU A 7 -10.16 -6.63 -4.68
CA GLU A 7 -10.63 -8.02 -4.70
C GLU A 7 -9.50 -9.04 -4.75
N SER A 8 -8.33 -8.63 -5.21
CA SER A 8 -7.14 -9.49 -5.28
C SER A 8 -6.51 -9.78 -3.92
N LEU A 9 -6.94 -9.08 -2.86
CA LEU A 9 -6.31 -9.18 -1.53
C LEU A 9 -7.33 -9.58 -0.47
N THR A 10 -6.83 -10.23 0.57
CA THR A 10 -7.61 -10.59 1.74
C THR A 10 -6.75 -10.48 2.99
N ILE A 11 -7.38 -10.38 4.14
CA ILE A 11 -6.70 -10.32 5.44
C ILE A 11 -6.83 -11.68 6.11
N LYS A 12 -5.70 -12.23 6.54
CA LYS A 12 -5.64 -13.54 7.21
C LYS A 12 -4.60 -13.50 8.32
N PRO A 13 -4.65 -14.47 9.25
CA PRO A 13 -3.55 -14.63 10.21
C PRO A 13 -2.23 -14.83 9.50
N SER A 14 -1.20 -14.12 9.96
CA SER A 14 0.12 -14.10 9.35
C SER A 14 1.11 -14.88 10.19
N GLY A 15 2.04 -15.58 9.53
CA GLY A 15 3.18 -16.18 10.20
C GLY A 15 4.24 -15.16 10.62
N ILE A 16 4.15 -13.93 10.14
CA ILE A 16 5.09 -12.86 10.48
C ILE A 16 4.62 -12.13 11.73
N HIS A 17 3.39 -11.63 11.72
CA HIS A 17 2.85 -10.83 12.82
C HIS A 17 1.32 -10.77 12.70
N ASP A 18 0.62 -11.17 13.73
CA ASP A 18 -0.83 -11.12 13.89
C ASP A 18 -1.63 -11.38 12.61
N LEU A 19 -2.13 -10.32 11.97
CA LEU A 19 -2.84 -10.38 10.69
C LEU A 19 -1.96 -9.79 9.59
N GLY A 20 -2.17 -10.25 8.38
CA GLY A 20 -1.46 -9.76 7.22
C GLY A 20 -2.33 -9.72 5.98
N LEU A 21 -1.79 -9.13 4.92
CA LEU A 21 -2.41 -9.11 3.60
C LEU A 21 -1.95 -10.33 2.80
N PHE A 22 -2.88 -11.01 2.18
CA PHE A 22 -2.59 -12.19 1.36
C PHE A 22 -3.22 -12.03 -0.01
N ALA A 23 -2.55 -12.57 -1.02
CA ALA A 23 -3.08 -12.62 -2.37
C ALA A 23 -4.25 -13.62 -2.41
N ASP A 24 -5.40 -13.15 -2.88
CA ASP A 24 -6.59 -13.97 -3.05
C ASP A 24 -6.71 -14.49 -4.49
N GLN A 25 -5.76 -14.13 -5.33
CA GLN A 25 -5.59 -14.59 -6.70
C GLN A 25 -4.14 -14.33 -7.11
N ASP A 26 -3.72 -14.88 -8.25
CA ASP A 26 -2.40 -14.60 -8.78
C ASP A 26 -2.30 -13.15 -9.20
N ILE A 27 -1.20 -12.49 -8.87
CA ILE A 27 -0.96 -11.07 -9.14
C ILE A 27 0.36 -10.94 -9.89
N LYS A 28 0.34 -10.23 -11.02
CA LYS A 28 1.55 -9.98 -11.80
C LYS A 28 2.42 -8.92 -11.17
N ALA A 29 3.73 -8.99 -11.43
CA ALA A 29 4.66 -7.92 -11.08
C ALA A 29 4.23 -6.60 -11.71
N ALA A 30 4.61 -5.48 -11.08
CA ALA A 30 4.28 -4.13 -11.52
C ALA A 30 2.79 -3.80 -11.49
N THR A 31 2.03 -4.50 -10.65
CA THR A 31 0.61 -4.20 -10.42
C THR A 31 0.47 -3.22 -9.27
N THR A 32 -0.29 -2.14 -9.48
CA THR A 32 -0.64 -1.22 -8.41
C THR A 32 -1.80 -1.80 -7.62
N LEU A 33 -1.57 -2.07 -6.34
CA LEU A 33 -2.59 -2.67 -5.48
C LEU A 33 -3.52 -1.63 -4.85
N GLY A 34 -3.03 -0.42 -4.67
CA GLY A 34 -3.81 0.66 -4.12
C GLY A 34 -3.00 1.58 -3.23
N MET A 35 -3.68 2.53 -2.62
CA MET A 35 -3.05 3.52 -1.75
C MET A 35 -2.87 2.97 -0.34
N THR A 36 -1.65 3.11 0.20
CA THR A 36 -1.36 2.72 1.58
C THR A 36 -1.52 3.87 2.55
N HIS A 37 -1.07 5.05 2.13
CA HIS A 37 -1.06 6.25 2.97
C HIS A 37 -1.37 7.48 2.14
N LEU A 38 -1.93 8.47 2.82
CA LEU A 38 -2.19 9.79 2.26
C LEU A 38 -1.73 10.83 3.27
N LYS A 39 -0.92 11.78 2.84
CA LYS A 39 -0.56 12.94 3.66
C LYS A 39 -1.26 14.16 3.10
N PHE A 40 -2.08 14.79 3.93
CA PHE A 40 -2.81 15.98 3.57
C PHE A 40 -2.76 16.97 4.72
N ASN A 41 -2.38 18.20 4.42
CA ASN A 41 -2.34 19.29 5.40
C ASN A 41 -1.58 18.90 6.67
N GLY A 42 -0.43 18.23 6.52
CA GLY A 42 0.41 17.81 7.63
C GLY A 42 -0.04 16.55 8.37
N THR A 43 -1.21 16.02 8.04
CA THR A 43 -1.75 14.81 8.67
C THR A 43 -1.60 13.61 7.75
N ILE A 44 -1.13 12.50 8.31
CA ILE A 44 -0.97 11.24 7.56
C ILE A 44 -2.13 10.31 7.91
N PHE A 45 -2.79 9.84 6.87
CA PHE A 45 -3.88 8.88 6.96
C PHE A 45 -3.41 7.54 6.42
N ARG A 46 -3.74 6.46 7.11
CA ARG A 46 -3.38 5.10 6.72
C ARG A 46 -4.63 4.34 6.29
N THR A 47 -4.54 3.71 5.12
CA THR A 47 -5.61 2.85 4.63
C THR A 47 -5.46 1.43 5.21
N PRO A 48 -6.46 0.54 5.03
CA PRO A 48 -6.30 -0.86 5.41
C PRO A 48 -5.10 -1.55 4.75
N LEU A 49 -4.74 -1.18 3.51
CA LEU A 49 -3.53 -1.69 2.89
C LEU A 49 -2.29 -1.35 3.71
N GLY A 50 -2.16 -0.09 4.12
CA GLY A 50 -1.04 0.34 4.93
C GLY A 50 -1.11 -0.17 6.37
N GLY A 51 -2.31 -0.50 6.87
CA GLY A 51 -2.52 -0.94 8.24
C GLY A 51 -2.20 -2.41 8.48
N PHE A 52 -2.37 -3.26 7.48
CA PHE A 52 -2.22 -4.70 7.64
C PHE A 52 -1.02 -5.30 6.92
N ILE A 53 -0.26 -4.50 6.16
CA ILE A 53 0.92 -5.03 5.48
C ILE A 53 2.05 -5.26 6.46
N ASN A 54 2.68 -6.43 6.39
CA ASN A 54 3.78 -6.79 7.27
C ASN A 54 5.14 -6.55 6.63
N HIS A 55 6.14 -6.37 7.49
CA HIS A 55 7.52 -6.17 7.06
C HIS A 55 8.17 -7.49 6.65
N SER A 56 9.00 -7.43 5.61
CA SER A 56 9.90 -8.52 5.23
C SER A 56 11.21 -7.94 4.71
N ASN A 57 12.31 -8.65 4.94
CA ASN A 57 13.59 -8.30 4.34
C ASN A 57 13.69 -8.79 2.89
N THR A 58 12.75 -9.64 2.47
CA THR A 58 12.62 -10.11 1.09
C THR A 58 11.21 -9.79 0.60
N PRO A 59 10.87 -8.50 0.51
CA PRO A 59 9.49 -8.11 0.20
C PRO A 59 9.14 -8.38 -1.26
N ASN A 60 7.85 -8.51 -1.53
CA ASN A 60 7.34 -8.66 -2.89
C ASN A 60 6.64 -7.41 -3.41
N CYS A 61 6.71 -6.32 -2.64
CA CYS A 61 6.12 -5.03 -3.01
C CYS A 61 7.03 -3.88 -2.64
N ILE A 62 6.81 -2.75 -3.29
CA ILE A 62 7.39 -1.46 -2.94
C ILE A 62 6.27 -0.45 -2.69
N LYS A 63 6.60 0.60 -1.98
CA LYS A 63 5.73 1.73 -1.74
C LYS A 63 6.22 2.91 -2.56
N ALA A 64 5.42 3.36 -3.52
CA ALA A 64 5.76 4.44 -4.42
C ALA A 64 5.09 5.73 -3.97
N GLU A 65 5.90 6.78 -3.79
CA GLU A 65 5.41 8.09 -3.39
C GLU A 65 5.00 8.91 -4.62
N LEU A 66 3.85 9.55 -4.52
CA LEU A 66 3.37 10.49 -5.53
C LEU A 66 3.03 11.81 -4.86
N LEU A 67 3.66 12.89 -5.34
CA LEU A 67 3.34 14.24 -4.92
C LEU A 67 2.22 14.77 -5.81
N MET A 68 1.12 15.16 -5.19
CA MET A 68 -0.05 15.69 -5.90
C MET A 68 -0.17 17.17 -5.63
N THR A 69 -0.30 17.96 -6.70
CA THR A 69 -0.48 19.41 -6.61
C THR A 69 -1.79 19.78 -7.30
N ASN A 70 -2.39 20.88 -6.86
CA ASN A 70 -3.58 21.40 -7.50
C ASN A 70 -3.17 22.25 -8.70
N HIS A 71 -3.22 21.68 -9.90
CA HIS A 71 -2.84 22.35 -11.13
C HIS A 71 -3.86 23.40 -11.59
N ASP A 72 -5.10 23.32 -11.11
CA ASP A 72 -6.15 24.25 -11.48
C ASP A 72 -6.02 25.59 -10.73
N ASN A 73 -5.26 25.60 -9.65
CA ASN A 73 -5.02 26.80 -8.87
C ASN A 73 -3.55 26.81 -8.42
N PRO A 74 -2.65 27.40 -9.22
CA PRO A 74 -1.23 27.40 -8.91
C PRO A 74 -0.88 28.16 -7.62
N ASN A 75 -1.79 28.97 -7.12
CA ASN A 75 -1.61 29.66 -5.84
C ASN A 75 -2.15 28.85 -4.66
N SER A 76 -2.74 27.70 -4.92
CA SER A 76 -3.22 26.83 -3.86
C SER A 76 -2.06 26.23 -3.10
N LYS A 77 -2.18 26.21 -1.77
CA LYS A 77 -1.21 25.58 -0.89
C LYS A 77 -1.62 24.14 -0.53
N PHE A 78 -2.63 23.62 -1.20
CA PHE A 78 -3.13 22.27 -0.94
C PHE A 78 -2.33 21.24 -1.74
N ASP A 79 -1.13 20.98 -1.27
CA ASP A 79 -0.34 19.86 -1.77
C ASP A 79 -0.59 18.66 -0.88
N TYR A 80 -0.67 17.48 -1.51
CA TYR A 80 -0.75 16.25 -0.75
C TYR A 80 0.14 15.20 -1.39
N LYS A 81 0.57 14.25 -0.56
CA LYS A 81 1.34 13.09 -1.00
C LYS A 81 0.52 11.85 -0.81
N LYS A 82 0.66 10.91 -1.70
CA LYS A 82 0.12 9.57 -1.50
C LYS A 82 1.16 8.53 -1.80
N TRP A 83 1.01 7.38 -1.18
CA TRP A 83 1.90 6.23 -1.37
C TRP A 83 1.06 5.08 -1.86
N ASN A 84 1.44 4.53 -3.01
CA ASN A 84 0.80 3.36 -3.59
C ASN A 84 1.65 2.14 -3.37
N LEU A 85 0.99 1.02 -3.12
CA LEU A 85 1.62 -0.27 -3.00
C LEU A 85 1.67 -0.91 -4.39
N ILE A 86 2.87 -1.28 -4.83
CA ILE A 86 3.10 -1.83 -6.17
C ILE A 86 3.89 -3.13 -6.03
N THR A 87 3.44 -4.20 -6.70
CA THR A 87 4.15 -5.47 -6.68
C THR A 87 5.45 -5.37 -7.46
N THR A 88 6.52 -5.97 -6.93
CA THR A 88 7.81 -6.07 -7.61
C THR A 88 8.01 -7.43 -8.25
N ASP A 89 7.29 -8.45 -7.75
CA ASP A 89 7.39 -9.83 -8.19
C ASP A 89 6.01 -10.35 -8.54
N ASP A 90 5.95 -11.41 -9.34
CA ASP A 90 4.72 -12.16 -9.50
C ASP A 90 4.38 -12.81 -8.17
N ILE A 91 3.14 -12.69 -7.75
CA ILE A 91 2.66 -13.21 -6.47
C ILE A 91 1.57 -14.22 -6.75
N LYS A 92 1.66 -15.39 -6.13
CA LYS A 92 0.68 -16.44 -6.30
C LYS A 92 -0.39 -16.37 -5.24
N LYS A 93 -1.59 -16.80 -5.58
CA LYS A 93 -2.69 -16.92 -4.64
C LYS A 93 -2.21 -17.64 -3.38
N GLY A 94 -2.52 -17.06 -2.22
CA GLY A 94 -2.14 -17.59 -0.93
C GLY A 94 -0.84 -17.06 -0.36
N GLU A 95 -0.05 -16.36 -1.16
CA GLU A 95 1.18 -15.75 -0.66
C GLU A 95 0.89 -14.46 0.09
N GLU A 96 1.68 -14.21 1.14
CA GLU A 96 1.55 -12.97 1.89
C GLU A 96 2.18 -11.81 1.13
N ILE A 97 1.49 -10.67 1.13
CA ILE A 97 1.95 -9.42 0.56
C ILE A 97 2.80 -8.72 1.61
N THR A 98 4.05 -8.42 1.26
CA THR A 98 4.99 -7.86 2.21
C THR A 98 5.71 -6.64 1.65
N LEU A 99 6.19 -5.80 2.55
CA LEU A 99 6.86 -4.56 2.25
C LEU A 99 8.06 -4.43 3.18
N ARG A 100 9.17 -3.88 2.71
CA ARG A 100 10.25 -3.51 3.60
C ARG A 100 9.88 -2.18 4.25
N TYR A 101 9.71 -2.18 5.56
CA TYR A 101 9.46 -0.95 6.29
C TYR A 101 10.68 -0.06 6.18
N THR A 102 10.46 1.20 5.81
CA THR A 102 11.51 2.18 5.85
C THR A 102 11.61 2.75 7.26
N PHE A 103 12.74 3.38 7.54
CA PHE A 103 13.01 3.95 8.84
C PHE A 103 11.96 4.99 9.25
N TYR A 104 11.31 5.62 8.31
CA TYR A 104 10.37 6.71 8.58
C TYR A 104 8.91 6.29 8.63
N ASN A 105 8.62 5.02 8.60
CA ASN A 105 7.27 4.48 8.80
C ASN A 105 6.21 4.91 7.77
N ILE A 106 6.62 5.42 6.65
CA ILE A 106 5.69 5.75 5.58
C ILE A 106 6.15 5.12 4.29
#